data_a39ea478d51c6ec064f21419cb287340
#
_entry.id   a39ea478d51c6ec064f21419cb287340
#
_cell.length_a   1.000
_cell.length_b   1.000
_cell.length_c   1.000
_cell.angle_alpha   90.00
_cell.angle_beta   90.00
_cell.angle_gamma   90.00
#
_symmetry.space_group_name_H-M   'P 1'
#
loop_
_entity.id
_entity.type
_entity.pdbx_description
1 polymer ?
#
loop_
_entity_poly.entity_id
_entity_poly.type
_entity_poly.pdbx_seq_one_letter_code
_entity_poly.pdbx_strand_id
1 'polypeptide(L)'
;PAVAVQAAAPGSSGSAARAMTVVASSPPAAASTTPVPAGAPTAVEVALAQQGDPYRWAASGPDSFDCSGLIMFAYKAAGVSLPHSSRALRGMTERISVDELQPGDLVFGGSPVHHVGMYIGNGQMVHAPHSGDVVRVASVYSTSKPVSFGRL
;
A
#
# COMPACT_ATOMS: atom_id res chain seq x y z
N PRO A 1 -31.83 -50.38 -26.91
CA PRO A 1 -31.53 -49.80 -26.29
C PRO A 1 -30.87 -48.64 -25.91
N ALA A 2 -30.75 -48.21 -25.83
CA ALA A 2 -30.46 -47.28 -25.53
C ALA A 2 -29.96 -46.53 -24.91
N VAL A 3 -29.83 -46.36 -24.64
CA VAL A 3 -29.48 -45.73 -24.16
C VAL A 3 -28.88 -44.91 -23.66
N ALA A 4 -28.69 -44.65 -23.40
CA ALA A 4 -28.16 -43.87 -22.93
C ALA A 4 -27.76 -43.04 -22.59
N VAL A 5 -27.69 -42.84 -22.56
CA VAL A 5 -27.32 -42.09 -22.35
C VAL A 5 -26.96 -41.23 -21.76
N GLN A 6 -26.75 -40.92 -21.36
CA GLN A 6 -26.42 -40.21 -20.93
C GLN A 6 -26.01 -39.46 -20.45
N ALA A 7 -25.82 -39.37 -20.27
CA ALA A 7 -25.45 -38.69 -19.94
C ALA A 7 -24.99 -37.92 -19.43
N ALA A 8 -24.82 -37.80 -19.25
CA ALA A 8 -24.38 -37.06 -18.83
C ALA A 8 -23.95 -36.25 -18.42
N ALA A 9 -23.85 -36.11 -18.30
CA ALA A 9 -23.38 -35.31 -17.95
C ALA A 9 -23.06 -34.47 -17.52
N PRO A 10 -23.13 -34.34 -17.38
CA PRO A 10 -22.77 -33.47 -17.07
C PRO A 10 -22.45 -32.82 -16.44
N GLY A 11 -22.53 -32.78 -16.26
CA GLY A 11 -22.16 -31.98 -15.73
C GLY A 11 -21.51 -31.59 -15.33
N SER A 12 -21.35 -31.88 -15.24
CA SER A 12 -20.57 -31.45 -14.79
C SER A 12 -20.13 -30.53 -14.75
N SER A 13 -20.26 -30.51 -15.09
CA SER A 13 -19.76 -29.62 -15.11
C SER A 13 -19.72 -28.81 -14.52
N GLY A 14 -20.15 -28.78 -14.42
CA GLY A 14 -20.10 -27.78 -13.93
C GLY A 14 -19.42 -27.62 -13.07
N SER A 15 -19.37 -28.08 -12.77
CA SER A 15 -18.74 -27.84 -11.89
C SER A 15 -17.75 -27.29 -11.90
N ALA A 16 -17.62 -27.54 -12.42
CA ALA A 16 -16.59 -27.07 -12.44
C ALA A 16 -16.43 -26.00 -12.17
N ALA A 17 -17.03 -25.73 -12.40
CA ALA A 17 -16.85 -24.64 -12.30
C ALA A 17 -16.49 -24.17 -11.22
N ARG A 18 -16.66 -24.47 -10.66
CA ARG A 18 -16.39 -23.91 -9.68
C ARG A 18 -15.42 -23.83 -9.27
N ALA A 19 -15.29 -24.28 -9.49
CA ALA A 19 -14.40 -24.31 -9.01
C ALA A 19 -13.64 -23.38 -8.90
N MET A 20 -13.56 -23.06 -9.24
CA MET A 20 -12.79 -22.27 -9.21
C MET A 20 -12.79 -21.49 -8.35
N THR A 21 -13.09 -21.50 -8.12
CA THR A 21 -13.16 -20.73 -7.37
C THR A 21 -12.34 -20.66 -6.48
N VAL A 22 -12.09 -21.04 -6.36
CA VAL A 22 -11.37 -20.93 -5.57
C VAL A 22 -10.59 -20.33 -5.25
N VAL A 23 -10.51 -20.15 -5.35
CA VAL A 23 -9.80 -19.60 -5.07
C VAL A 23 -9.33 -19.19 -4.34
N ALA A 24 -9.35 -19.27 -4.13
CA ALA A 24 -8.97 -18.89 -3.55
C ALA A 24 -8.29 -18.49 -2.97
N SER A 25 -8.12 -18.34 -2.76
CA SER A 25 -7.52 -17.92 -2.34
C SER A 25 -7.00 -17.52 -1.56
N SER A 26 -6.78 -17.33 -1.07
CA SER A 26 -6.32 -16.96 -0.38
C SER A 26 -5.60 -16.72 0.35
N PRO A 27 -5.23 -16.30 0.83
CA PRO A 27 -4.51 -16.05 1.44
C PRO A 27 -4.18 -15.72 2.44
N PRO A 28 -3.86 -15.61 2.92
CA PRO A 28 -3.49 -15.41 3.80
C PRO A 28 -3.11 -14.83 4.64
N ALA A 29 -2.81 -14.65 4.85
CA ALA A 29 -2.41 -14.12 5.49
C ALA A 29 -2.56 -13.72 6.55
N ALA A 30 -2.70 -13.51 6.85
CA ALA A 30 -2.96 -13.23 7.81
C ALA A 30 -2.39 -12.79 8.90
N ALA A 31 -1.48 -12.41 8.98
CA ALA A 31 -0.82 -12.02 10.13
C ALA A 31 -1.39 -10.81 10.76
N SER A 32 -1.81 -9.90 10.02
CA SER A 32 -2.24 -8.64 10.53
C SER A 32 -3.63 -8.72 11.12
N THR A 33 -3.78 -8.25 12.30
CA THR A 33 -5.09 -8.25 12.95
C THR A 33 -5.83 -6.94 12.74
N THR A 34 -5.10 -5.86 12.47
CA THR A 34 -5.71 -4.56 12.28
C THR A 34 -5.77 -4.26 10.79
N PRO A 35 -6.94 -4.03 10.25
CA PRO A 35 -7.05 -3.73 8.82
C PRO A 35 -6.51 -2.35 8.50
N VAL A 36 -6.02 -2.18 7.28
CA VAL A 36 -5.67 -0.86 6.78
C VAL A 36 -6.95 -0.05 6.58
N PRO A 37 -6.85 1.27 6.59
CA PRO A 37 -8.02 2.11 6.32
C PRO A 37 -8.66 1.78 4.99
N ALA A 38 -9.96 1.96 4.90
CA ALA A 38 -10.70 1.66 3.67
C ALA A 38 -10.14 2.42 2.46
N GLY A 39 -9.58 3.60 2.68
CA GLY A 39 -9.00 4.39 1.60
C GLY A 39 -7.61 3.99 1.16
N ALA A 40 -7.00 3.00 1.82
CA ALA A 40 -5.61 2.63 1.52
C ALA A 40 -5.38 2.22 0.07
N PRO A 41 -6.21 1.40 -0.57
CA PRO A 41 -5.99 1.06 -1.98
C PRO A 41 -5.98 2.29 -2.88
N THR A 42 -6.90 3.22 -2.67
CA THR A 42 -6.96 4.46 -3.44
C THR A 42 -5.71 5.30 -3.20
N ALA A 43 -5.29 5.42 -1.95
CA ALA A 43 -4.09 6.18 -1.61
C ALA A 43 -2.85 5.60 -2.30
N VAL A 44 -2.72 4.28 -2.33
CA VAL A 44 -1.61 3.61 -3.01
C VAL A 44 -1.62 3.94 -4.50
N GLU A 45 -2.78 3.83 -5.14
CA GLU A 45 -2.90 4.14 -6.56
C GLU A 45 -2.52 5.59 -6.85
N VAL A 46 -3.02 6.51 -6.05
CA VAL A 46 -2.74 7.93 -6.25
C VAL A 46 -1.25 8.22 -6.07
N ALA A 47 -0.65 7.65 -5.04
CA ALA A 47 0.78 7.86 -4.79
C ALA A 47 1.64 7.30 -5.93
N LEU A 48 1.30 6.11 -6.42
CA LEU A 48 2.01 5.49 -7.54
C LEU A 48 1.87 6.30 -8.83
N ALA A 49 0.74 6.96 -9.02
CA ALA A 49 0.51 7.78 -10.19
C ALA A 49 1.40 9.04 -10.20
N GLN A 50 1.97 9.42 -9.06
CA GLN A 50 2.83 10.60 -8.96
C GLN A 50 4.29 10.30 -9.28
N GLN A 51 4.63 9.07 -9.61
CA GLN A 51 6.03 8.73 -9.94
C GLN A 51 6.55 9.62 -11.06
N GLY A 52 7.76 10.13 -10.86
CA GLY A 52 8.37 11.05 -11.80
C GLY A 52 8.22 12.52 -11.43
N ASP A 53 7.29 12.85 -10.55
CA ASP A 53 7.13 14.23 -10.11
C ASP A 53 8.30 14.64 -9.22
N PRO A 54 8.81 15.85 -9.37
CA PRO A 54 10.01 16.26 -8.63
C PRO A 54 9.76 16.44 -7.14
N TYR A 55 10.77 16.11 -6.36
CA TYR A 55 10.78 16.46 -4.95
C TYR A 55 10.92 17.97 -4.81
N ARG A 56 10.11 18.52 -3.90
CA ARG A 56 10.22 19.93 -3.54
C ARG A 56 9.86 20.10 -2.08
N TRP A 57 10.75 20.73 -1.34
CA TRP A 57 10.53 20.98 0.08
C TRP A 57 9.19 21.67 0.32
N ALA A 58 8.44 21.16 1.27
CA ALA A 58 7.15 21.69 1.70
C ALA A 58 6.03 21.59 0.65
N ALA A 59 6.26 20.85 -0.44
CA ALA A 59 5.24 20.67 -1.47
C ALA A 59 4.34 19.48 -1.18
N SER A 60 3.06 19.65 -1.48
CA SER A 60 2.06 18.59 -1.29
C SER A 60 1.20 18.40 -2.54
N GLY A 61 1.78 18.63 -3.69
CA GLY A 61 1.13 18.39 -4.97
C GLY A 61 0.48 19.63 -5.55
N PRO A 62 -0.10 19.48 -6.73
CA PRO A 62 -0.17 18.24 -7.52
C PRO A 62 1.08 17.95 -8.35
N ASP A 63 1.98 18.90 -8.54
CA ASP A 63 3.09 18.77 -9.48
C ASP A 63 4.44 18.47 -8.84
N SER A 64 4.51 18.55 -7.54
CA SER A 64 5.74 18.28 -6.79
C SER A 64 5.38 17.92 -5.36
N PHE A 65 6.30 17.20 -4.68
CA PHE A 65 6.01 16.65 -3.35
C PHE A 65 7.26 16.60 -2.50
N ASP A 66 7.08 16.80 -1.18
CA ASP A 66 8.06 16.27 -0.23
C ASP A 66 7.52 14.95 0.31
N CYS A 67 8.25 14.31 1.23
CA CYS A 67 7.90 12.97 1.68
C CYS A 67 6.51 12.89 2.32
N SER A 68 6.22 13.76 3.25
CA SER A 68 4.90 13.76 3.92
C SER A 68 3.82 14.39 3.04
N GLY A 69 4.21 15.28 2.14
CA GLY A 69 3.28 15.89 1.19
C GLY A 69 2.68 14.88 0.23
N LEU A 70 3.49 13.92 -0.22
CA LEU A 70 2.99 12.82 -1.06
C LEU A 70 1.96 11.98 -0.31
N ILE A 71 2.24 11.64 0.93
CA ILE A 71 1.33 10.85 1.76
C ILE A 71 0.03 11.62 1.98
N MET A 72 0.15 12.90 2.33
CA MET A 72 -1.01 13.75 2.56
C MET A 72 -1.89 13.85 1.33
N PHE A 73 -1.28 14.07 0.17
CA PHE A 73 -1.98 14.18 -1.11
C PHE A 73 -2.71 12.88 -1.46
N ALA A 74 -2.02 11.75 -1.30
CA ALA A 74 -2.58 10.45 -1.66
C ALA A 74 -3.78 10.09 -0.78
N TYR A 75 -3.64 10.25 0.53
CA TYR A 75 -4.74 9.93 1.44
C TYR A 75 -5.87 10.93 1.37
N LYS A 76 -5.58 12.18 1.03
CA LYS A 76 -6.64 13.17 0.83
C LYS A 76 -7.56 12.76 -0.32
N ALA A 77 -6.99 12.20 -1.39
CA ALA A 77 -7.78 11.67 -2.49
C ALA A 77 -8.66 10.51 -2.05
N ALA A 78 -8.29 9.83 -0.99
CA ALA A 78 -9.05 8.72 -0.41
C ALA A 78 -10.00 9.18 0.70
N GLY A 79 -10.09 10.49 0.92
CA GLY A 79 -11.00 11.04 1.92
C GLY A 79 -10.43 11.14 3.32
N VAL A 80 -9.13 10.97 3.48
CA VAL A 80 -8.45 11.01 4.78
C VAL A 80 -7.57 12.25 4.87
N SER A 81 -7.78 13.06 5.90
CA SER A 81 -6.99 14.27 6.14
C SER A 81 -5.80 13.93 7.03
N LEU A 82 -4.62 14.28 6.58
CA LEU A 82 -3.39 13.99 7.31
C LEU A 82 -2.54 15.26 7.48
N PRO A 83 -1.73 15.33 8.55
CA PRO A 83 -0.83 16.46 8.73
C PRO A 83 0.36 16.38 7.78
N HIS A 84 0.91 17.54 7.44
CA HIS A 84 2.07 17.64 6.56
C HIS A 84 3.36 17.58 7.40
N SER A 85 3.60 16.43 8.01
CA SER A 85 4.76 16.22 8.88
C SER A 85 4.98 14.73 9.09
N SER A 86 6.17 14.24 8.77
CA SER A 86 6.51 12.83 8.99
C SER A 86 6.46 12.48 10.48
N ARG A 87 6.86 13.38 11.36
CA ARG A 87 6.78 13.15 12.81
C ARG A 87 5.35 13.07 13.29
N ALA A 88 4.51 13.98 12.81
CA ALA A 88 3.10 13.96 13.19
C ALA A 88 2.42 12.70 12.70
N LEU A 89 2.74 12.27 11.47
CA LEU A 89 2.24 11.00 10.95
C LEU A 89 2.69 9.83 11.81
N ARG A 90 3.97 9.82 12.23
CA ARG A 90 4.45 8.77 13.12
C ARG A 90 3.65 8.73 14.42
N GLY A 91 3.35 9.90 14.96
CA GLY A 91 2.63 10.01 16.22
C GLY A 91 1.19 9.56 16.18
N MET A 92 0.56 9.61 15.00
CA MET A 92 -0.84 9.24 14.87
C MET A 92 -1.06 7.83 14.32
N THR A 93 0.02 7.11 13.99
CA THR A 93 -0.10 5.75 13.48
C THR A 93 0.15 4.74 14.57
N GLU A 94 -0.52 3.61 14.46
CA GLU A 94 -0.24 2.46 15.31
C GLU A 94 1.03 1.78 14.80
N ARG A 95 1.93 1.45 15.70
CA ARG A 95 3.18 0.80 15.35
C ARG A 95 2.92 -0.66 14.98
N ILE A 96 3.44 -1.08 13.85
CA ILE A 96 3.30 -2.46 13.38
C ILE A 96 4.68 -3.01 13.05
N SER A 97 4.77 -4.33 12.99
CA SER A 97 6.01 -5.00 12.61
C SER A 97 6.09 -5.16 11.09
N VAL A 98 7.27 -5.50 10.60
CA VAL A 98 7.48 -5.72 9.17
C VAL A 98 6.59 -6.85 8.65
N ASP A 99 6.31 -7.84 9.49
CA ASP A 99 5.48 -8.99 9.10
C ASP A 99 4.01 -8.63 8.92
N GLU A 100 3.62 -7.50 9.48
CA GLU A 100 2.23 -7.04 9.40
C GLU A 100 1.97 -6.06 8.27
N LEU A 101 3.01 -5.68 7.53
CA LEU A 101 2.89 -4.65 6.49
C LEU A 101 1.87 -5.01 5.42
N GLN A 102 1.01 -4.04 5.13
CA GLN A 102 0.04 -4.11 4.04
C GLN A 102 0.11 -2.84 3.21
N PRO A 103 -0.21 -2.90 1.91
CA PRO A 103 -0.20 -1.70 1.08
C PRO A 103 -1.06 -0.59 1.70
N GLY A 104 -0.50 0.60 1.76
CA GLY A 104 -1.13 1.74 2.42
C GLY A 104 -0.53 2.05 3.78
N ASP A 105 0.18 1.12 4.39
CA ASP A 105 0.90 1.37 5.63
C ASP A 105 2.03 2.36 5.39
N LEU A 106 2.47 3.04 6.43
CA LEU A 106 3.51 4.05 6.32
C LEU A 106 4.86 3.50 6.78
N VAL A 107 5.90 3.90 6.07
CA VAL A 107 7.28 3.51 6.34
C VAL A 107 8.00 4.77 6.81
N PHE A 108 8.57 4.73 8.00
CA PHE A 108 9.23 5.88 8.61
C PHE A 108 10.72 5.66 8.72
N GLY A 109 11.49 6.69 8.46
CA GLY A 109 12.93 6.64 8.58
C GLY A 109 13.48 7.64 9.55
N GLY A 110 14.48 7.20 10.31
CA GLY A 110 15.24 8.04 11.21
C GLY A 110 14.72 8.07 12.64
N SER A 111 15.57 8.55 13.54
CA SER A 111 15.25 8.78 14.93
C SER A 111 15.98 10.06 15.36
N PRO A 112 15.29 11.18 15.52
CA PRO A 112 13.85 11.38 15.30
C PRO A 112 13.44 11.17 13.86
N VAL A 113 12.19 10.82 13.65
CA VAL A 113 11.67 10.56 12.31
C VAL A 113 11.77 11.81 11.44
N HIS A 114 12.32 11.64 10.24
CA HIS A 114 12.42 12.74 9.30
C HIS A 114 12.08 12.34 7.87
N HIS A 115 11.62 11.10 7.65
CA HIS A 115 11.20 10.63 6.34
C HIS A 115 9.99 9.71 6.48
N VAL A 116 9.17 9.68 5.44
CA VAL A 116 8.01 8.79 5.37
C VAL A 116 7.78 8.39 3.92
N GLY A 117 7.38 7.13 3.74
CA GLY A 117 6.94 6.59 2.46
C GLY A 117 5.70 5.75 2.67
N MET A 118 5.14 5.24 1.59
CA MET A 118 3.94 4.40 1.65
C MET A 118 4.28 3.02 1.12
N TYR A 119 3.99 2.00 1.92
CA TYR A 119 4.21 0.62 1.53
C TYR A 119 3.28 0.23 0.39
N ILE A 120 3.82 -0.46 -0.61
CA ILE A 120 3.04 -0.87 -1.79
C ILE A 120 3.08 -2.38 -2.02
N GLY A 121 3.71 -3.13 -1.11
CA GLY A 121 3.85 -4.58 -1.24
C GLY A 121 5.25 -4.97 -1.66
N ASN A 122 5.57 -6.24 -1.49
CA ASN A 122 6.83 -6.84 -1.94
C ASN A 122 8.08 -6.16 -1.39
N GLY A 123 8.00 -5.64 -0.16
CA GLY A 123 9.14 -4.98 0.47
C GLY A 123 9.46 -3.62 -0.09
N GLN A 124 8.54 -3.02 -0.83
CA GLN A 124 8.77 -1.75 -1.50
C GLN A 124 7.83 -0.65 -1.01
N MET A 125 8.28 0.57 -1.18
CA MET A 125 7.48 1.76 -0.87
C MET A 125 7.55 2.74 -2.02
N VAL A 126 6.54 3.60 -2.12
CA VAL A 126 6.59 4.78 -2.97
C VAL A 126 6.87 5.97 -2.07
N HIS A 127 7.81 6.81 -2.46
CA HIS A 127 8.21 7.95 -1.64
C HIS A 127 8.80 9.07 -2.48
N ALA A 128 8.84 10.27 -1.90
CA ALA A 128 9.55 11.42 -2.45
C ALA A 128 10.81 11.58 -1.60
N PRO A 129 11.97 11.14 -2.09
CA PRO A 129 13.15 10.95 -1.22
C PRO A 129 13.85 12.24 -0.75
N HIS A 130 14.24 13.10 -1.64
CA HIS A 130 14.98 14.32 -1.28
C HIS A 130 15.10 15.24 -2.48
N SER A 131 15.59 16.47 -2.23
CA SER A 131 15.81 17.45 -3.29
C SER A 131 16.71 16.88 -4.38
N GLY A 132 16.35 17.12 -5.62
CA GLY A 132 17.09 16.62 -6.77
C GLY A 132 16.63 15.27 -7.26
N ASP A 133 15.70 14.63 -6.55
CA ASP A 133 15.14 13.34 -6.93
C ASP A 133 13.66 13.50 -7.28
N VAL A 134 13.03 12.40 -7.63
CA VAL A 134 11.62 12.36 -8.00
C VAL A 134 10.89 11.34 -7.15
N VAL A 135 9.57 11.41 -7.16
CA VAL A 135 8.73 10.37 -6.57
C VAL A 135 9.05 9.06 -7.29
N ARG A 136 9.35 8.04 -6.51
CA ARG A 136 9.73 6.74 -7.08
C ARG A 136 9.51 5.60 -6.09
N VAL A 137 9.58 4.40 -6.61
CA VAL A 137 9.49 3.18 -5.80
C VAL A 137 10.90 2.77 -5.38
N ALA A 138 11.03 2.33 -4.15
CA ALA A 138 12.30 1.87 -3.59
C ALA A 138 12.03 0.85 -2.48
N SER A 139 13.09 0.17 -2.04
CA SER A 139 13.00 -0.74 -0.90
C SER A 139 12.58 0.04 0.36
N VAL A 140 11.79 -0.60 1.22
CA VAL A 140 11.44 0.02 2.51
C VAL A 140 12.68 0.27 3.36
N TYR A 141 13.78 -0.40 3.09
CA TYR A 141 15.03 -0.22 3.83
C TYR A 141 15.98 0.79 3.19
N SER A 142 15.55 1.48 2.15
CA SER A 142 16.37 2.50 1.49
C SER A 142 16.30 3.86 2.18
N THR A 143 15.56 3.96 3.25
CA THR A 143 15.46 5.20 4.04
C THR A 143 16.43 5.19 5.21
N SER A 144 16.52 6.31 5.92
CA SER A 144 17.39 6.44 7.09
C SER A 144 16.99 5.48 8.19
N LYS A 145 17.98 4.93 8.84
CA LYS A 145 17.74 4.01 9.95
C LYS A 145 17.62 4.77 11.26
N PRO A 146 16.87 4.23 12.23
CA PRO A 146 16.14 3.00 12.14
C PRO A 146 14.86 3.15 11.31
N VAL A 147 14.44 2.05 10.70
CA VAL A 147 13.19 2.02 9.93
C VAL A 147 12.08 1.52 10.83
N SER A 148 10.93 2.15 10.78
CA SER A 148 9.76 1.72 11.54
C SER A 148 8.52 1.82 10.66
N PHE A 149 7.46 1.16 11.08
CA PHE A 149 6.24 1.06 10.29
C PHE A 149 5.03 1.44 11.12
N GLY A 150 4.04 2.02 10.47
CA GLY A 150 2.82 2.41 11.16
C GLY A 150 1.60 2.31 10.27
N ARG A 151 0.45 2.12 10.91
CA ARG A 151 -0.86 2.02 10.26
C ARG A 151 -1.77 3.12 10.78
N LEU A 152 -2.48 3.77 9.86
CA LEU A 152 -3.45 4.81 10.20
C LEU A 152 -4.72 4.22 10.81
#